data_8bf8f00c1ce16c8dcdd2c575ee57f6a8
#
_entry.id   8bf8f00c1ce16c8dcdd2c575ee57f6a8
#
_cell.length_a   1.000
_cell.length_b   1.000
_cell.length_c   1.000
_cell.angle_alpha   90.00
_cell.angle_beta   90.00
_cell.angle_gamma   90.00
#
_symmetry.space_group_name_H-M   'P 1'
#
loop_
_entity.id
_entity.type
_entity.pdbx_description
1 polymer ?
#
loop_
_entity_poly.entity_id
_entity_poly.type
_entity_poly.pdbx_seq_one_letter_code
_entity_poly.pdbx_strand_id
1 'polypeptide(L)'
;MSYDIDFRVKVEGVDAYIPVGDCVANITWNVRKIIELSTGLPWLNEENNGYCKDIILCIERGLYELKHHPEKYEPYEAPNGWGTVKGTIRFYDKIIKAWKDLKRYDPELAEVAVFWIC
;
A
#
# COMPACT_ATOMS: atom_id res chain seq x y z
N MET A 1 -5.08 10.85 11.67
CA MET A 1 -4.05 9.80 11.56
C MET A 1 -4.01 9.27 10.13
N SER A 2 -2.85 8.82 9.70
CA SER A 2 -2.64 8.36 8.33
C SER A 2 -1.83 7.07 8.31
N TYR A 3 -1.93 6.35 7.20
CA TYR A 3 -1.03 5.25 6.87
C TYR A 3 0.12 5.81 6.03
N ASP A 4 1.34 5.60 6.47
CA ASP A 4 2.54 5.93 5.71
C ASP A 4 3.17 4.61 5.25
N ILE A 5 3.41 4.49 3.96
CA ILE A 5 3.90 3.26 3.35
C ILE A 5 5.36 3.43 2.96
N ASP A 6 6.19 2.50 3.44
CA ASP A 6 7.58 2.36 3.01
C ASP A 6 7.80 0.97 2.45
N PHE A 7 8.80 0.84 1.60
CA PHE A 7 9.39 -0.46 1.31
C PHE A 7 10.67 -0.56 2.13
N ARG A 8 10.83 -1.64 2.87
CA ARG A 8 11.99 -1.84 3.75
C ARG A 8 12.68 -3.15 3.48
N VAL A 9 13.95 -3.21 3.82
CA VAL A 9 14.75 -4.44 3.73
C VAL A 9 15.40 -4.72 5.07
N LYS A 10 15.55 -6.01 5.37
CA LYS A 10 16.24 -6.45 6.57
C LYS A 10 17.74 -6.30 6.37
N VAL A 11 18.41 -5.71 7.36
CA VAL A 11 19.87 -5.57 7.35
C VAL A 11 20.47 -6.88 7.82
N GLU A 12 21.39 -7.44 7.03
CA GLU A 12 22.07 -8.70 7.37
C GLU A 12 22.88 -8.53 8.65
N GLY A 13 22.72 -9.49 9.56
CA GLY A 13 23.44 -9.49 10.85
C GLY A 13 22.84 -8.57 11.91
N VAL A 14 21.76 -7.85 11.58
CA VAL A 14 21.07 -6.96 12.52
C VAL A 14 19.58 -7.26 12.44
N ASP A 15 18.91 -7.31 13.60
CA ASP A 15 17.46 -7.51 13.62
C ASP A 15 16.73 -6.17 13.43
N ALA A 16 16.90 -5.61 12.25
CA ALA A 16 16.33 -4.31 11.91
C ALA A 16 15.97 -4.23 10.43
N TYR A 17 14.93 -3.45 10.13
CA TYR A 17 14.50 -3.12 8.77
C TYR A 17 14.76 -1.65 8.50
N ILE A 18 15.32 -1.34 7.33
CA ILE A 18 15.58 0.03 6.92
C ILE A 18 14.78 0.38 5.66
N PRO A 19 14.31 1.63 5.54
CA PRO A 19 13.59 2.07 4.35
C PRO A 19 14.46 2.02 3.10
N VAL A 20 13.85 1.61 2.00
CA VAL A 20 14.45 1.71 0.67
C VAL A 20 13.91 2.99 0.04
N GLY A 21 14.66 4.07 0.19
CA GLY A 21 14.23 5.38 -0.28
C GLY A 21 13.24 6.08 0.67
N ASP A 22 12.50 7.02 0.13
CA ASP A 22 11.54 7.82 0.88
C ASP A 22 10.19 7.11 1.06
N CYS A 23 9.31 7.74 1.83
CA CYS A 23 7.93 7.30 1.94
C CYS A 23 7.28 7.19 0.56
N VAL A 24 6.73 6.03 0.27
CA VAL A 24 6.15 5.71 -1.03
C VAL A 24 4.81 6.41 -1.24
N ALA A 25 3.97 6.38 -0.22
CA ALA A 25 2.63 6.94 -0.27
C ALA A 25 2.07 7.10 1.14
N ASN A 26 1.07 7.98 1.27
CA ASN A 26 0.31 8.06 2.50
C ASN A 26 -1.17 8.24 2.20
N ILE A 27 -2.01 7.88 3.17
CA ILE A 27 -3.45 8.07 3.07
C ILE A 27 -4.07 8.13 4.48
N THR A 28 -5.19 8.81 4.60
CA THR A 28 -5.95 8.89 5.85
C THR A 28 -6.53 7.53 6.26
N TRP A 29 -6.62 7.27 7.57
CA TRP A 29 -7.24 6.05 8.10
C TRP A 29 -8.72 5.90 7.74
N ASN A 30 -9.38 6.97 7.35
CA ASN A 30 -10.79 6.95 6.99
C ASN A 30 -11.09 6.03 5.80
N VAL A 31 -10.08 5.66 5.01
CA VAL A 31 -10.25 4.73 3.87
C VAL A 31 -9.97 3.27 4.22
N ARG A 32 -9.73 2.96 5.49
CA ARG A 32 -9.39 1.61 5.92
C ARG A 32 -10.35 0.55 5.39
N LYS A 33 -11.65 0.79 5.50
CA LYS A 33 -12.66 -0.16 5.03
C LYS A 33 -12.62 -0.34 3.52
N ILE A 34 -12.38 0.74 2.79
CA ILE A 34 -12.22 0.68 1.33
C ILE A 34 -11.02 -0.18 0.98
N ILE A 35 -9.90 0.02 1.67
CA ILE A 35 -8.68 -0.76 1.43
C ILE A 35 -8.92 -2.24 1.75
N GLU A 36 -9.46 -2.56 2.92
CA GLU A 36 -9.71 -3.94 3.33
C GLU A 36 -10.59 -4.69 2.33
N LEU A 37 -11.69 -4.07 1.91
CA LEU A 37 -12.63 -4.71 1.00
C LEU A 37 -12.09 -4.82 -0.42
N SER A 38 -11.42 -3.80 -0.91
CA SER A 38 -10.92 -3.80 -2.29
C SER A 38 -9.71 -4.71 -2.48
N THR A 39 -8.81 -4.76 -1.52
CA THR A 39 -7.60 -5.59 -1.59
C THR A 39 -7.78 -7.00 -1.04
N GLY A 40 -8.73 -7.18 -0.14
CA GLY A 40 -8.89 -8.42 0.63
C GLY A 40 -7.88 -8.56 1.77
N LEU A 41 -7.11 -7.51 2.06
CA LEU A 41 -6.10 -7.52 3.12
C LEU A 41 -6.63 -6.85 4.38
N PRO A 42 -6.38 -7.42 5.57
CA PRO A 42 -6.67 -6.73 6.83
C PRO A 42 -5.58 -5.69 7.11
N TRP A 43 -5.80 -4.46 6.72
CA TRP A 43 -4.83 -3.37 6.90
C TRP A 43 -4.80 -2.90 8.36
N LEU A 44 -4.39 -3.79 9.24
CA LEU A 44 -4.40 -3.55 10.67
C LEU A 44 -3.03 -3.54 11.28
N ASN A 45 -2.05 -4.08 10.57
CA ASN A 45 -0.73 -4.25 11.14
C ASN A 45 0.14 -3.06 10.80
N GLU A 46 0.64 -2.44 11.85
CA GLU A 46 1.79 -1.56 11.71
C GLU A 46 3.02 -2.43 11.42
N GLU A 47 4.04 -1.83 10.85
CA GLU A 47 5.31 -2.47 10.54
C GLU A 47 5.22 -3.44 9.36
N ASN A 48 5.78 -4.63 9.51
CA ASN A 48 5.94 -5.59 8.41
C ASN A 48 4.64 -6.30 8.07
N ASN A 49 4.18 -6.13 6.83
CA ASN A 49 2.97 -6.78 6.31
C ASN A 49 3.28 -7.89 5.30
N GLY A 50 4.53 -8.26 5.16
CA GLY A 50 4.96 -9.29 4.21
C GLY A 50 5.74 -8.72 3.03
N TYR A 51 6.11 -9.59 2.11
CA TYR A 51 6.87 -9.18 0.94
C TYR A 51 6.08 -8.28 0.00
N CYS A 52 6.73 -7.21 -0.47
CA CYS A 52 6.11 -6.30 -1.43
C CYS A 52 5.58 -7.02 -2.66
N LYS A 53 6.30 -7.99 -3.18
CA LYS A 53 5.89 -8.77 -4.36
C LYS A 53 4.53 -9.44 -4.20
N ASP A 54 4.17 -9.83 -2.98
CA ASP A 54 2.88 -10.46 -2.68
C ASP A 54 1.80 -9.43 -2.43
N ILE A 55 2.13 -8.41 -1.64
CA ILE A 55 1.17 -7.33 -1.30
C ILE A 55 0.75 -6.55 -2.54
N ILE A 56 1.67 -6.31 -3.47
CA ILE A 56 1.38 -5.57 -4.71
C ILE A 56 0.29 -6.25 -5.53
N LEU A 57 0.22 -7.57 -5.55
CA LEU A 57 -0.85 -8.28 -6.26
C LEU A 57 -2.22 -7.92 -5.68
N CYS A 58 -2.31 -7.80 -4.37
CA CYS A 58 -3.54 -7.38 -3.70
C CYS A 58 -3.87 -5.91 -3.97
N ILE A 59 -2.86 -5.05 -4.01
CA ILE A 59 -3.02 -3.63 -4.35
C ILE A 59 -3.51 -3.47 -5.80
N GLU A 60 -2.95 -4.23 -6.73
CA GLU A 60 -3.38 -4.22 -8.13
C GLU A 60 -4.85 -4.66 -8.27
N ARG A 61 -5.24 -5.69 -7.53
CA ARG A 61 -6.64 -6.11 -7.46
C ARG A 61 -7.52 -4.99 -6.90
N GLY A 62 -7.08 -4.36 -5.83
CA GLY A 62 -7.80 -3.25 -5.22
C GLY A 62 -7.99 -2.09 -6.19
N LEU A 63 -6.95 -1.76 -6.95
CA LEU A 63 -7.03 -0.71 -7.96
C LEU A 63 -8.06 -1.06 -9.05
N TYR A 64 -8.02 -2.28 -9.55
CA TYR A 64 -9.00 -2.76 -10.52
C TYR A 64 -10.43 -2.61 -9.99
N GLU A 65 -10.67 -3.09 -8.77
CA GLU A 65 -11.99 -3.03 -8.13
C GLU A 65 -12.49 -1.58 -7.99
N LEU A 66 -11.65 -0.68 -7.54
CA LEU A 66 -12.05 0.71 -7.34
C LEU A 66 -12.32 1.43 -8.66
N LYS A 67 -11.59 1.09 -9.73
CA LYS A 67 -11.79 1.69 -11.06
C LYS A 67 -13.04 1.15 -11.76
N HIS A 68 -13.34 -0.14 -11.61
CA HIS A 68 -14.41 -0.81 -12.35
C HIS A 68 -15.73 -0.90 -11.57
N HIS A 69 -15.66 -0.87 -10.24
CA HIS A 69 -16.82 -1.01 -9.36
C HIS A 69 -16.80 0.01 -8.23
N PRO A 70 -16.62 1.32 -8.52
CA PRO A 70 -16.51 2.32 -7.46
C PRO A 70 -17.76 2.40 -6.59
N GLU A 71 -18.93 2.11 -7.15
CA GLU A 71 -20.22 2.18 -6.44
C GLU A 71 -20.28 1.21 -5.26
N LYS A 72 -19.49 0.14 -5.26
CA LYS A 72 -19.41 -0.80 -4.14
C LYS A 72 -18.72 -0.20 -2.92
N TYR A 73 -17.86 0.78 -3.16
CA TYR A 73 -16.96 1.32 -2.13
C TYR A 73 -17.33 2.73 -1.71
N GLU A 74 -18.07 3.46 -2.52
CA GLU A 74 -18.53 4.82 -2.21
C GLU A 74 -19.29 4.91 -0.87
N PRO A 75 -20.12 3.92 -0.47
CA PRO A 75 -20.80 3.97 0.84
C PRO A 75 -19.84 4.01 2.03
N TYR A 76 -18.59 3.63 1.86
CA TYR A 76 -17.58 3.62 2.91
C TYR A 76 -16.71 4.88 2.91
N GLU A 77 -16.98 5.84 2.03
CA GLU A 77 -16.30 7.13 2.04
C GLU A 77 -16.69 7.91 3.30
N ALA A 78 -15.73 8.64 3.87
CA ALA A 78 -15.99 9.42 5.06
C ALA A 78 -16.94 10.59 4.73
N PRO A 79 -17.94 10.86 5.58
CA PRO A 79 -18.93 11.95 5.33
C PRO A 79 -18.31 13.33 5.18
N ASN A 80 -17.13 13.55 5.78
CA ASN A 80 -16.44 14.84 5.74
C ASN A 80 -15.58 15.05 4.48
N GLY A 81 -15.60 14.12 3.53
CA GLY A 81 -14.78 14.18 2.32
C GLY A 81 -13.33 13.80 2.52
N TRP A 82 -12.95 13.38 3.71
CA TRP A 82 -11.59 12.94 4.05
C TRP A 82 -11.51 11.41 3.93
N GLY A 83 -11.20 10.95 2.77
CA GLY A 83 -11.11 9.52 2.49
C GLY A 83 -12.12 9.10 1.45
N THR A 84 -11.70 9.14 0.19
CA THR A 84 -12.53 8.87 -0.97
C THR A 84 -12.00 7.71 -1.78
N VAL A 85 -12.85 7.14 -2.62
CA VAL A 85 -12.44 6.14 -3.62
C VAL A 85 -11.37 6.72 -4.54
N LYS A 86 -11.55 7.96 -5.02
CA LYS A 86 -10.56 8.63 -5.87
C LYS A 86 -9.21 8.79 -5.18
N GLY A 87 -9.21 9.17 -3.91
CA GLY A 87 -7.98 9.29 -3.13
C GLY A 87 -7.29 7.96 -2.94
N THR A 88 -8.06 6.89 -2.74
CA THR A 88 -7.53 5.53 -2.60
C THR A 88 -6.93 5.03 -3.91
N ILE A 89 -7.56 5.35 -5.04
CA ILE A 89 -7.00 5.03 -6.37
C ILE A 89 -5.63 5.69 -6.54
N ARG A 90 -5.50 6.97 -6.22
CA ARG A 90 -4.21 7.68 -6.30
C ARG A 90 -3.17 7.05 -5.38
N PHE A 91 -3.58 6.65 -4.19
CA PHE A 91 -2.72 5.95 -3.23
C PHE A 91 -2.19 4.64 -3.81
N TYR A 92 -3.06 3.82 -4.39
CA TYR A 92 -2.65 2.56 -5.03
C TYR A 92 -1.74 2.80 -6.23
N ASP A 93 -2.04 3.80 -7.06
CA ASP A 93 -1.21 4.14 -8.21
C ASP A 93 0.23 4.52 -7.80
N LYS A 94 0.38 5.27 -6.72
CA LYS A 94 1.70 5.64 -6.19
C LYS A 94 2.49 4.43 -5.71
N ILE A 95 1.83 3.51 -5.01
CA ILE A 95 2.46 2.29 -4.52
C ILE A 95 2.93 1.43 -5.69
N ILE A 96 2.05 1.21 -6.67
CA ILE A 96 2.35 0.38 -7.84
C ILE A 96 3.49 0.99 -8.66
N LYS A 97 3.48 2.30 -8.84
CA LYS A 97 4.54 3.01 -9.56
C LYS A 97 5.88 2.84 -8.86
N ALA A 98 5.91 3.05 -7.54
CA ALA A 98 7.13 2.89 -6.76
C ALA A 98 7.67 1.46 -6.83
N TRP A 99 6.78 0.47 -6.80
CA TRP A 99 7.15 -0.94 -6.95
C TRP A 99 7.77 -1.23 -8.31
N LYS A 100 7.16 -0.74 -9.38
CA LYS A 100 7.68 -0.92 -10.74
C LYS A 100 9.05 -0.26 -10.90
N ASP A 101 9.23 0.92 -10.32
CA ASP A 101 10.51 1.63 -10.33
C ASP A 101 11.58 0.84 -9.58
N LEU A 102 11.25 0.29 -8.43
CA LEU A 102 12.19 -0.53 -7.64
C LEU A 102 12.58 -1.79 -8.40
N LYS A 103 11.62 -2.49 -8.98
CA LYS A 103 11.90 -3.71 -9.78
C LYS A 103 12.82 -3.43 -10.96
N ARG A 104 12.64 -2.30 -11.61
CA ARG A 104 13.47 -1.91 -12.75
C ARG A 104 14.87 -1.53 -12.31
N TYR A 105 14.99 -0.82 -11.18
CA TYR A 105 16.26 -0.35 -10.66
C TYR A 105 17.08 -1.45 -10.02
N ASP A 106 16.46 -2.28 -9.18
CA ASP A 106 17.12 -3.35 -8.45
C ASP A 106 16.16 -4.53 -8.23
N PRO A 107 16.09 -5.47 -9.20
CA PRO A 107 15.19 -6.62 -9.12
C PRO A 107 15.46 -7.53 -7.91
N GLU A 108 16.72 -7.66 -7.49
CA GLU A 108 17.09 -8.50 -6.34
C GLU A 108 16.58 -7.87 -5.04
N LEU A 109 16.72 -6.56 -4.89
CA LEU A 109 16.22 -5.84 -3.73
C LEU A 109 14.69 -5.90 -3.67
N ALA A 110 14.03 -5.74 -4.82
CA ALA A 110 12.58 -5.86 -4.93
C ALA A 110 12.06 -7.21 -4.43
N GLU A 111 12.80 -8.28 -4.70
CA GLU A 111 12.40 -9.64 -4.32
C GLU A 111 12.31 -9.82 -2.80
N VAL A 112 13.15 -9.13 -2.04
CA VAL A 112 13.25 -9.28 -0.58
C VAL A 112 12.65 -8.10 0.19
N ALA A 113 12.25 -7.04 -0.48
CA ALA A 113 11.64 -5.88 0.18
C ALA A 113 10.31 -6.24 0.81
N VAL A 114 10.04 -5.69 2.00
CA VAL A 114 8.79 -5.88 2.72
C VAL A 114 7.95 -4.60 2.68
N PHE A 115 6.64 -4.79 2.74
CA PHE A 115 5.66 -3.72 2.75
C PHE A 115 5.46 -3.24 4.18
N TRP A 116 5.87 -2.01 4.45
CA TRP A 116 5.90 -1.46 5.80
C TRP A 116 4.88 -0.35 5.97
N ILE A 117 4.13 -0.42 7.05
CA ILE A 117 3.15 0.60 7.42
C ILE A 117 3.59 1.28 8.72
N CYS A 118 3.72 2.59 8.67
CA CYS A 118 4.04 3.41 9.84
C CYS A 118 2.81 4.13 10.37
#